data_1d325c1bdea8a94b8d4c0988d85ff5f2
#
_entry.id   1d325c1bdea8a94b8d4c0988d85ff5f2
#
_cell.length_a   1.000
_cell.length_b   1.000
_cell.length_c   1.000
_cell.angle_alpha   90.00
_cell.angle_beta   90.00
_cell.angle_gamma   90.00
#
_symmetry.space_group_name_H-M   'P 1'
#
loop_
_entity.id
_entity.type
_entity.pdbx_description
1 polymer ?
#
loop_
_entity_poly.entity_id
_entity_poly.type
_entity_poly.pdbx_seq_one_letter_code
_entity_poly.pdbx_strand_id
1 'polypeptide(L)'
;MLSGGDAATWEKGQAKLKALKPSFKAFYTNDANSQQLIANGETPVQVILSMNAHYMAGEGVPIELVIPKEGAVLGIDTVAIMKGSKKAELAYKFINVALDPQVQAEVAKFKKGSPVVLDAKVDSAIAKLPGVFTSADQWNKQAIIIDHKLRAEKTAEWRKWFAENIMN
;
A
#
# COMPACT_ATOMS: atom_id res chain seq x y z
N MET A 1 16.74 -5.44 -5.39
CA MET A 1 16.17 -4.08 -5.52
C MET A 1 17.21 -3.14 -6.13
N LEU A 2 16.85 -1.88 -6.44
CA LEU A 2 17.67 -0.95 -7.23
C LEU A 2 19.12 -0.73 -6.76
N SER A 3 19.40 -0.96 -5.49
CA SER A 3 20.75 -0.81 -4.91
C SER A 3 21.45 -2.14 -4.63
N GLY A 4 20.95 -3.25 -5.19
CA GLY A 4 21.48 -4.58 -4.98
C GLY A 4 21.24 -5.18 -3.59
N GLY A 5 20.37 -4.58 -2.80
CA GLY A 5 19.91 -5.06 -1.50
C GLY A 5 18.49 -5.60 -1.54
N ASP A 6 18.07 -6.17 -0.45
CA ASP A 6 16.71 -6.57 -0.12
C ASP A 6 16.25 -5.89 1.18
N ALA A 7 15.11 -6.29 1.74
CA ALA A 7 14.64 -5.71 2.99
C ALA A 7 15.56 -6.04 4.20
N ALA A 8 16.28 -7.15 4.16
CA ALA A 8 17.24 -7.53 5.21
C ALA A 8 18.54 -6.75 5.10
N THR A 9 18.93 -6.31 3.91
CA THR A 9 20.15 -5.55 3.60
C THR A 9 19.82 -4.13 3.13
N TRP A 10 18.87 -3.49 3.78
CA TRP A 10 18.36 -2.16 3.42
C TRP A 10 19.41 -1.05 3.49
N GLU A 11 20.48 -1.26 4.25
CA GLU A 11 21.61 -0.32 4.39
C GLU A 11 22.21 0.05 3.04
N LYS A 12 22.18 -0.86 2.07
CA LYS A 12 22.63 -0.59 0.70
C LYS A 12 21.82 0.51 0.00
N GLY A 13 20.57 0.75 0.45
CA GLY A 13 19.73 1.82 -0.05
C GLY A 13 19.91 3.17 0.66
N GLN A 14 20.52 3.19 1.83
CA GLN A 14 20.62 4.39 2.67
C GLN A 14 21.35 5.54 1.99
N ALA A 15 22.46 5.27 1.31
CA ALA A 15 23.23 6.31 0.61
C ALA A 15 22.37 6.99 -0.48
N LYS A 16 21.56 6.20 -1.21
CA LYS A 16 20.66 6.70 -2.23
C LYS A 16 19.53 7.53 -1.63
N LEU A 17 18.95 7.10 -0.50
CA LEU A 17 17.94 7.88 0.21
C LEU A 17 18.50 9.21 0.72
N LYS A 18 19.72 9.24 1.27
CA LYS A 18 20.39 10.48 1.67
C LYS A 18 20.62 11.42 0.48
N ALA A 19 21.02 10.89 -0.67
CA ALA A 19 21.22 11.67 -1.88
C ALA A 19 19.91 12.28 -2.40
N LEU A 20 18.76 11.63 -2.17
CA LEU A 20 17.44 12.13 -2.54
C LEU A 20 16.85 13.14 -1.56
N LYS A 21 17.41 13.25 -0.33
CA LYS A 21 16.90 14.14 0.72
C LYS A 21 16.63 15.57 0.26
N PRO A 22 17.50 16.24 -0.52
CA PRO A 22 17.24 17.61 -0.99
C PRO A 22 16.02 17.73 -1.90
N SER A 23 15.54 16.62 -2.48
CA SER A 23 14.37 16.58 -3.35
C SER A 23 13.07 16.29 -2.60
N PHE A 24 13.12 15.99 -1.31
CA PHE A 24 11.92 15.75 -0.51
C PHE A 24 11.29 17.09 -0.10
N LYS A 25 10.09 17.33 -0.60
CA LYS A 25 9.34 18.56 -0.29
C LYS A 25 8.66 18.47 1.07
N ALA A 26 8.04 17.33 1.37
CA ALA A 26 7.29 17.11 2.59
C ALA A 26 7.18 15.63 2.95
N PHE A 27 6.89 15.35 4.22
CA PHE A 27 6.52 14.03 4.73
C PHE A 27 5.10 14.13 5.28
N TYR A 28 4.16 13.46 4.65
CA TYR A 28 2.78 13.47 5.09
C TYR A 28 2.58 12.57 6.32
N THR A 29 1.64 12.93 7.17
CA THR A 29 1.37 12.24 8.45
C THR A 29 0.13 11.36 8.40
N ASN A 30 -0.77 11.59 7.43
CA ASN A 30 -1.99 10.84 7.23
C ASN A 30 -2.49 11.00 5.80
N ASP A 31 -3.51 10.24 5.40
CA ASP A 31 -4.05 10.23 4.04
C ASP A 31 -4.63 11.58 3.61
N ALA A 32 -5.33 12.27 4.49
CA ALA A 32 -5.91 13.58 4.15
C ALA A 32 -4.82 14.62 3.83
N ASN A 33 -3.74 14.65 4.64
CA ASN A 33 -2.59 15.52 4.39
C ASN A 33 -1.87 15.13 3.09
N SER A 34 -1.69 13.84 2.83
CA SER A 34 -1.14 13.31 1.59
C SER A 34 -1.93 13.79 0.37
N GLN A 35 -3.26 13.63 0.40
CA GLN A 35 -4.14 14.05 -0.68
C GLN A 35 -4.11 15.57 -0.90
N GLN A 36 -4.08 16.36 0.16
CA GLN A 36 -4.01 17.81 0.08
C GLN A 36 -2.72 18.31 -0.58
N LEU A 37 -1.56 17.76 -0.20
CA LEU A 37 -0.26 18.15 -0.75
C LEU A 37 -0.19 17.95 -2.27
N ILE A 38 -0.74 16.85 -2.77
CA ILE A 38 -0.74 16.58 -4.21
C ILE A 38 -1.83 17.37 -4.95
N ALA A 39 -3.02 17.50 -4.37
CA ALA A 39 -4.12 18.27 -4.96
C ALA A 39 -3.77 19.75 -5.12
N ASN A 40 -3.02 20.32 -4.18
CA ASN A 40 -2.53 21.70 -4.22
C ASN A 40 -1.31 21.87 -5.14
N GLY A 41 -0.78 20.79 -5.75
CA GLY A 41 0.41 20.84 -6.59
C GLY A 41 1.74 21.04 -5.83
N GLU A 42 1.71 20.93 -4.50
CA GLU A 42 2.91 21.11 -3.67
C GLU A 42 3.92 19.96 -3.85
N THR A 43 3.41 18.75 -4.12
CA THR A 43 4.21 17.55 -4.36
C THR A 43 3.83 16.92 -5.70
N PRO A 44 4.52 17.27 -6.80
CA PRO A 44 4.21 16.76 -8.13
C PRO A 44 4.45 15.24 -8.28
N VAL A 45 5.28 14.66 -7.42
CA VAL A 45 5.51 13.21 -7.32
C VAL A 45 5.39 12.81 -5.86
N GLN A 46 4.61 11.76 -5.59
CA GLN A 46 4.36 11.30 -4.24
C GLN A 46 4.31 9.76 -4.17
N VAL A 47 4.79 9.18 -3.07
CA VAL A 47 4.52 7.79 -2.72
C VAL A 47 3.21 7.76 -1.95
N ILE A 48 2.21 7.08 -2.48
CA ILE A 48 0.83 7.09 -1.95
C ILE A 48 0.20 5.70 -2.08
N LEU A 49 -0.82 5.43 -1.27
CA LEU A 49 -1.65 4.23 -1.44
C LEU A 49 -2.43 4.31 -2.77
N SER A 50 -2.43 3.23 -3.54
CA SER A 50 -3.08 3.17 -4.86
C SER A 50 -4.55 3.57 -4.80
N MET A 51 -5.27 3.13 -3.77
CA MET A 51 -6.68 3.48 -3.59
C MET A 51 -6.91 5.00 -3.41
N ASN A 52 -6.01 5.69 -2.72
CA ASN A 52 -6.09 7.14 -2.53
C ASN A 52 -5.86 7.88 -3.86
N ALA A 53 -4.87 7.43 -4.66
CA ALA A 53 -4.63 8.00 -5.98
C ALA A 53 -5.83 7.80 -6.91
N HIS A 54 -6.42 6.60 -6.94
CA HIS A 54 -7.61 6.34 -7.75
C HIS A 54 -8.83 7.12 -7.29
N TYR A 55 -9.00 7.32 -5.98
CA TYR A 55 -10.05 8.17 -5.44
C TYR A 55 -9.90 9.61 -5.94
N MET A 56 -8.72 10.20 -5.75
CA MET A 56 -8.44 11.59 -6.17
C MET A 56 -8.60 11.79 -7.67
N ALA A 57 -8.10 10.86 -8.49
CA ALA A 57 -8.30 10.91 -9.94
C ALA A 57 -9.79 10.85 -10.31
N GLY A 58 -10.58 10.06 -9.58
CA GLY A 58 -12.04 10.00 -9.74
C GLY A 58 -12.76 11.29 -9.37
N GLU A 59 -12.22 12.08 -8.44
CA GLU A 59 -12.69 13.40 -8.06
C GLU A 59 -12.17 14.52 -8.99
N GLY A 60 -11.48 14.16 -10.06
CA GLY A 60 -11.01 15.13 -11.07
C GLY A 60 -9.65 15.77 -10.75
N VAL A 61 -8.92 15.31 -9.74
CA VAL A 61 -7.54 15.75 -9.52
C VAL A 61 -6.67 15.23 -10.67
N PRO A 62 -5.87 16.07 -11.36
CA PRO A 62 -5.09 15.67 -12.54
C PRO A 62 -3.83 14.89 -12.14
N ILE A 63 -4.01 13.67 -11.67
CA ILE A 63 -2.93 12.77 -11.24
C ILE A 63 -3.05 11.41 -11.94
N GLU A 64 -1.92 10.73 -12.05
CA GLU A 64 -1.82 9.37 -12.57
C GLU A 64 -1.04 8.50 -11.57
N LEU A 65 -1.54 7.27 -11.33
CA LEU A 65 -0.83 6.28 -10.56
C LEU A 65 0.09 5.46 -11.47
N VAL A 66 1.36 5.45 -11.13
CA VAL A 66 2.38 4.64 -11.80
C VAL A 66 2.91 3.56 -10.86
N ILE A 67 2.87 2.30 -11.29
CA ILE A 67 3.57 1.22 -10.63
C ILE A 67 4.97 1.12 -11.25
N PRO A 68 6.04 1.31 -10.48
CA PRO A 68 7.41 1.15 -11.00
C PRO A 68 7.65 -0.25 -11.57
N LYS A 69 8.54 -0.37 -12.54
CA LYS A 69 8.91 -1.67 -13.13
C LYS A 69 9.49 -2.65 -12.09
N GLU A 70 10.04 -2.13 -11.01
CA GLU A 70 10.56 -2.88 -9.88
C GLU A 70 9.47 -3.46 -8.98
N GLY A 71 8.22 -3.01 -9.16
CA GLY A 71 7.07 -3.39 -8.36
C GLY A 71 6.66 -2.33 -7.33
N ALA A 72 5.59 -2.61 -6.62
CA ALA A 72 5.06 -1.78 -5.54
C ALA A 72 5.05 -2.53 -4.21
N VAL A 73 5.39 -1.83 -3.13
CA VAL A 73 5.29 -2.39 -1.78
C VAL A 73 3.82 -2.60 -1.44
N LEU A 74 3.49 -3.83 -1.05
CA LEU A 74 2.12 -4.22 -0.76
C LEU A 74 1.72 -3.81 0.66
N GLY A 75 0.59 -3.12 0.76
CA GLY A 75 -0.18 -2.95 1.99
C GLY A 75 -1.33 -3.94 2.03
N ILE A 76 -1.52 -4.62 3.16
CA ILE A 76 -2.63 -5.55 3.37
C ILE A 76 -3.42 -5.08 4.57
N ASP A 77 -4.70 -4.77 4.37
CA ASP A 77 -5.63 -4.55 5.46
C ASP A 77 -6.04 -5.89 6.06
N THR A 78 -6.07 -5.97 7.37
CA THR A 78 -6.37 -7.21 8.10
C THR A 78 -7.49 -7.01 9.10
N VAL A 79 -8.26 -8.05 9.32
CA VAL A 79 -9.27 -8.13 10.39
C VAL A 79 -8.81 -9.17 11.40
N ALA A 80 -8.80 -8.80 12.69
CA ALA A 80 -8.40 -9.69 13.78
C ALA A 80 -9.47 -9.74 14.88
N ILE A 81 -9.61 -10.91 15.48
CA ILE A 81 -10.46 -11.09 16.67
C ILE A 81 -9.61 -10.86 17.92
N MET A 82 -10.04 -9.93 18.75
CA MET A 82 -9.33 -9.63 20.00
C MET A 82 -9.35 -10.83 20.94
N LYS A 83 -8.20 -11.14 21.55
CA LYS A 83 -8.09 -12.21 22.53
C LYS A 83 -9.06 -11.96 23.70
N GLY A 84 -9.83 -12.97 24.05
CA GLY A 84 -10.84 -12.88 25.12
C GLY A 84 -12.17 -12.26 24.70
N SER A 85 -12.39 -12.01 23.40
CA SER A 85 -13.69 -11.56 22.91
C SER A 85 -14.79 -12.57 23.26
N LYS A 86 -15.86 -12.09 23.90
CA LYS A 86 -17.06 -12.90 24.20
C LYS A 86 -17.96 -13.13 22.99
N LYS A 87 -17.63 -12.49 21.85
CA LYS A 87 -18.40 -12.57 20.58
C LYS A 87 -17.57 -13.18 19.46
N ALA A 88 -16.64 -14.08 19.77
CA ALA A 88 -15.74 -14.66 18.78
C ALA A 88 -16.49 -15.38 17.64
N GLU A 89 -17.56 -16.12 17.95
CA GLU A 89 -18.37 -16.79 16.94
C GLU A 89 -19.03 -15.82 15.94
N LEU A 90 -19.55 -14.69 16.45
CA LEU A 90 -20.11 -13.65 15.58
C LEU A 90 -19.01 -12.98 14.72
N ALA A 91 -17.83 -12.78 15.29
CA ALA A 91 -16.68 -12.25 14.56
C ALA A 91 -16.23 -13.19 13.44
N TYR A 92 -16.22 -14.52 13.65
CA TYR A 92 -15.97 -15.50 12.58
C TYR A 92 -17.00 -15.43 11.47
N LYS A 93 -18.29 -15.31 11.81
CA LYS A 93 -19.35 -15.13 10.80
C LYS A 93 -19.13 -13.87 9.98
N PHE A 94 -18.78 -12.77 10.63
CA PHE A 94 -18.43 -11.50 9.94
C PHE A 94 -17.24 -11.68 8.99
N ILE A 95 -16.17 -12.33 9.45
CA ILE A 95 -14.97 -12.59 8.62
C ILE A 95 -15.33 -13.45 7.41
N ASN A 96 -16.15 -14.51 7.60
CA ASN A 96 -16.58 -15.36 6.49
C ASN A 96 -17.39 -14.57 5.45
N VAL A 97 -18.29 -13.67 5.89
CA VAL A 97 -19.02 -12.78 4.97
C VAL A 97 -18.06 -11.81 4.29
N ALA A 98 -17.11 -11.24 5.01
CA ALA A 98 -16.11 -10.33 4.44
C ALA A 98 -15.21 -11.00 3.39
N LEU A 99 -15.01 -12.32 3.48
CA LEU A 99 -14.24 -13.13 2.52
C LEU A 99 -15.10 -13.74 1.41
N ASP A 100 -16.41 -13.51 1.40
CA ASP A 100 -17.28 -13.95 0.31
C ASP A 100 -16.84 -13.30 -1.02
N PRO A 101 -16.72 -14.07 -2.12
CA PRO A 101 -16.24 -13.55 -3.41
C PRO A 101 -17.08 -12.38 -3.95
N GLN A 102 -18.39 -12.38 -3.74
CA GLN A 102 -19.26 -11.27 -4.20
C GLN A 102 -19.01 -10.02 -3.36
N VAL A 103 -18.90 -10.18 -2.03
CA VAL A 103 -18.56 -9.08 -1.11
C VAL A 103 -17.19 -8.52 -1.45
N GLN A 104 -16.20 -9.38 -1.73
CA GLN A 104 -14.86 -8.95 -2.12
C GLN A 104 -14.83 -8.20 -3.46
N ALA A 105 -15.68 -8.58 -4.41
CA ALA A 105 -15.82 -7.84 -5.67
C ALA A 105 -16.39 -6.44 -5.44
N GLU A 106 -17.40 -6.29 -4.58
CA GLU A 106 -17.95 -4.97 -4.22
C GLU A 106 -16.95 -4.12 -3.41
N VAL A 107 -16.20 -4.72 -2.49
CA VAL A 107 -15.12 -4.05 -1.76
C VAL A 107 -14.05 -3.55 -2.71
N ALA A 108 -13.62 -4.39 -3.67
CA ALA A 108 -12.64 -4.00 -4.69
C ALA A 108 -13.14 -2.81 -5.53
N LYS A 109 -14.41 -2.81 -5.91
CA LYS A 109 -15.05 -1.70 -6.64
C LYS A 109 -15.09 -0.42 -5.82
N PHE A 110 -15.53 -0.49 -4.58
CA PHE A 110 -15.63 0.66 -3.68
C PHE A 110 -14.25 1.25 -3.33
N LYS A 111 -13.32 0.38 -2.94
CA LYS A 111 -11.96 0.75 -2.52
C LYS A 111 -11.01 1.02 -3.69
N LYS A 112 -11.38 0.61 -4.92
CA LYS A 112 -10.47 0.58 -6.10
C LYS A 112 -9.16 -0.16 -5.78
N GLY A 113 -9.29 -1.29 -5.11
CA GLY A 113 -8.20 -2.12 -4.61
C GLY A 113 -8.34 -3.58 -5.00
N SER A 114 -7.33 -4.38 -4.68
CA SER A 114 -7.32 -5.81 -4.97
C SER A 114 -8.22 -6.58 -4.01
N PRO A 115 -9.01 -7.57 -4.48
CA PRO A 115 -9.65 -8.52 -3.59
C PRO A 115 -8.62 -9.44 -2.94
N VAL A 116 -8.94 -10.01 -1.79
CA VAL A 116 -8.06 -10.99 -1.12
C VAL A 116 -8.44 -12.44 -1.46
N VAL A 117 -9.50 -12.65 -2.23
CA VAL A 117 -9.92 -13.97 -2.74
C VAL A 117 -9.83 -13.99 -4.26
N LEU A 118 -9.27 -15.08 -4.81
CA LEU A 118 -8.97 -15.17 -6.25
C LEU A 118 -10.20 -15.36 -7.15
N ASP A 119 -11.30 -15.86 -6.59
CA ASP A 119 -12.55 -16.13 -7.29
C ASP A 119 -13.52 -14.94 -7.28
N ALA A 120 -13.13 -13.82 -6.68
CA ALA A 120 -13.89 -12.57 -6.76
C ALA A 120 -13.92 -12.04 -8.21
N LYS A 121 -15.12 -11.91 -8.75
CA LYS A 121 -15.35 -11.38 -10.11
C LYS A 121 -15.36 -9.85 -10.09
N VAL A 122 -14.18 -9.27 -10.10
CA VAL A 122 -14.00 -7.81 -10.10
C VAL A 122 -14.41 -7.23 -11.44
N ASP A 123 -15.13 -6.10 -11.41
CA ASP A 123 -15.49 -5.34 -12.61
C ASP A 123 -14.25 -5.03 -13.47
N SER A 124 -14.40 -5.14 -14.80
CA SER A 124 -13.28 -4.99 -15.75
C SER A 124 -12.64 -3.60 -15.70
N ALA A 125 -13.39 -2.56 -15.41
CA ALA A 125 -12.87 -1.21 -15.26
C ALA A 125 -11.99 -1.09 -14.02
N ILE A 126 -12.36 -1.75 -12.92
CA ILE A 126 -11.57 -1.79 -11.68
C ILE A 126 -10.35 -2.69 -11.86
N ALA A 127 -10.51 -3.87 -12.47
CA ALA A 127 -9.43 -4.82 -12.69
C ALA A 127 -8.28 -4.27 -13.56
N LYS A 128 -8.56 -3.24 -14.37
CA LYS A 128 -7.55 -2.57 -15.23
C LYS A 128 -6.81 -1.43 -14.52
N LEU A 129 -7.23 -1.04 -13.32
CA LEU A 129 -6.56 0.04 -12.59
C LEU A 129 -5.15 -0.40 -12.15
N PRO A 130 -4.13 0.44 -12.32
CA PRO A 130 -2.79 0.15 -11.82
C PRO A 130 -2.80 -0.20 -10.32
N GLY A 131 -2.08 -1.26 -9.93
CA GLY A 131 -2.02 -1.72 -8.54
C GLY A 131 -3.24 -2.51 -8.06
N VAL A 132 -4.21 -2.80 -8.93
CA VAL A 132 -5.30 -3.74 -8.65
C VAL A 132 -4.91 -5.10 -9.23
N PHE A 133 -4.70 -6.08 -8.35
CA PHE A 133 -4.30 -7.43 -8.71
C PHE A 133 -5.49 -8.39 -8.55
N THR A 134 -5.88 -9.04 -9.63
CA THR A 134 -6.98 -9.99 -9.67
C THR A 134 -6.54 -11.41 -10.00
N SER A 135 -5.22 -11.62 -10.12
CA SER A 135 -4.63 -12.94 -10.39
C SER A 135 -3.32 -13.12 -9.64
N ALA A 136 -2.97 -14.39 -9.38
CA ALA A 136 -1.69 -14.74 -8.76
C ALA A 136 -0.49 -14.31 -9.61
N ASP A 137 -0.60 -14.33 -10.93
CA ASP A 137 0.46 -13.90 -11.84
C ASP A 137 0.78 -12.40 -11.69
N GLN A 138 -0.24 -11.54 -11.61
CA GLN A 138 -0.05 -10.10 -11.36
C GLN A 138 0.61 -9.86 -9.99
N TRP A 139 0.16 -10.57 -8.96
CA TRP A 139 0.77 -10.52 -7.63
C TRP A 139 2.27 -10.84 -7.67
N ASN A 140 2.61 -11.98 -8.26
CA ASN A 140 3.98 -12.47 -8.29
C ASN A 140 4.92 -11.54 -9.09
N LYS A 141 4.41 -10.85 -10.09
CA LYS A 141 5.21 -9.98 -10.95
C LYS A 141 5.39 -8.56 -10.40
N GLN A 142 4.41 -8.04 -9.68
CA GLN A 142 4.36 -6.62 -9.33
C GLN A 142 4.38 -6.32 -7.83
N ALA A 143 4.00 -7.28 -6.97
CA ALA A 143 3.95 -7.05 -5.54
C ALA A 143 5.30 -7.30 -4.88
N ILE A 144 5.77 -6.31 -4.12
CA ILE A 144 6.91 -6.45 -3.22
C ILE A 144 6.36 -6.71 -1.83
N ILE A 145 6.56 -7.92 -1.33
CA ILE A 145 6.13 -8.34 0.01
C ILE A 145 7.34 -8.32 0.92
N ILE A 146 7.25 -7.54 2.00
CA ILE A 146 8.26 -7.55 3.05
C ILE A 146 7.87 -8.62 4.07
N ASP A 147 8.79 -9.52 4.39
CA ASP A 147 8.59 -10.53 5.41
C ASP A 147 8.09 -9.91 6.73
N HIS A 148 6.99 -10.44 7.26
CA HIS A 148 6.33 -9.84 8.43
C HIS A 148 7.17 -9.94 9.70
N LYS A 149 7.95 -11.01 9.87
CA LYS A 149 8.83 -11.18 11.02
C LYS A 149 9.97 -10.16 10.96
N LEU A 150 10.65 -10.08 9.82
CA LEU A 150 11.68 -9.08 9.58
C LEU A 150 11.14 -7.65 9.79
N ARG A 151 9.94 -7.36 9.27
CA ARG A 151 9.29 -6.06 9.46
C ARG A 151 9.04 -5.76 10.94
N ALA A 152 8.55 -6.74 11.71
CA ALA A 152 8.32 -6.56 13.14
C ALA A 152 9.63 -6.29 13.91
N GLU A 153 10.69 -7.02 13.57
CA GLU A 153 12.00 -6.89 14.21
C GLU A 153 12.69 -5.56 13.86
N LYS A 154 12.57 -5.09 12.61
CA LYS A 154 13.34 -3.96 12.07
C LYS A 154 12.62 -2.62 12.03
N THR A 155 11.31 -2.57 12.22
CA THR A 155 10.53 -1.32 12.07
C THR A 155 11.05 -0.19 12.96
N ALA A 156 11.41 -0.49 14.23
CA ALA A 156 11.90 0.54 15.14
C ALA A 156 13.25 1.11 14.68
N GLU A 157 14.16 0.24 14.24
CA GLU A 157 15.47 0.63 13.70
C GLU A 157 15.30 1.49 12.43
N TRP A 158 14.46 1.05 11.48
CA TRP A 158 14.22 1.78 10.23
C TRP A 158 13.61 3.16 10.46
N ARG A 159 12.63 3.25 11.36
CA ARG A 159 12.00 4.54 11.72
C ARG A 159 12.99 5.49 12.37
N LYS A 160 13.80 5.01 13.31
CA LYS A 160 14.83 5.81 13.97
C LYS A 160 15.82 6.36 12.94
N TRP A 161 16.38 5.47 12.13
CA TRP A 161 17.33 5.88 11.10
C TRP A 161 16.74 6.91 10.13
N PHE A 162 15.51 6.68 9.67
CA PHE A 162 14.83 7.59 8.73
C PHE A 162 14.60 8.96 9.36
N ALA A 163 14.13 9.01 10.61
CA ALA A 163 13.94 10.24 11.33
C ALA A 163 15.25 11.04 11.48
N GLU A 164 16.34 10.36 11.90
CA GLU A 164 17.64 11.01 12.13
C GLU A 164 18.35 11.47 10.86
N ASN A 165 18.19 10.76 9.76
CA ASN A 165 19.01 11.00 8.56
C ASN A 165 18.24 11.67 7.41
N ILE A 166 16.91 11.55 7.38
CA ILE A 166 16.09 12.01 6.26
C ILE A 166 15.15 13.13 6.69
N MET A 167 14.42 12.98 7.81
CA MET A 167 13.41 13.97 8.23
C MET A 167 14.02 15.21 8.92
N ASN A 168 15.16 15.08 9.60
CA ASN A 168 15.91 16.18 10.20
C ASN A 168 16.90 16.74 9.13
#